data_9be2e377aab046078ccebdfd11e77dcf
#
_entry.id   9be2e377aab046078ccebdfd11e77dcf
#
_cell.length_a   1.000
_cell.length_b   1.000
_cell.length_c   1.000
_cell.angle_alpha   90.00
_cell.angle_beta   90.00
_cell.angle_gamma   90.00
#
_symmetry.space_group_name_H-M   'P 1'
#
loop_
_entity.id
_entity.type
_entity.pdbx_description
1 polymer ?
#
loop_
_entity_poly.entity_id
_entity_poly.type
_entity_poly.pdbx_seq_one_letter_code
_entity_poly.pdbx_strand_id
1 'polypeptide(L)'
;MANDPAIYLNAASTGPMPASAVAVANRWTALRAQPHQIPLALMFEAAATARQQFAQLIGAETEEIALMPNTTYGLNLAARALPLRPGVILTFDGEFPSCVYPFQALGSRGISLELVPRVNGLPDEDTLVAAIARPDVVAVVISWVQFANGFVADLKRIGEACRANGVFFIVDGIQGCGVIPIDIHSLPIDIFASGAQKWQLSPWGTGFVYVRRGLIEHIEPHDVGWACMRASTDYTRLTDYEFDFFPDARRFEVVTIAYHDFAVANASTKLLLELGVANVSAHINALVDTVVDWVDSRSDVRLVTPAVITRRAGVVSFAPDDVAAMAVRLRDSHVIHTVREGAVRLSPHCYNTQDEIRSVLNLLEQ
;
A
#
# COMPACT_ATOMS: atom_id res chain seq x y z
N MET A 1 -22.79 -5.90 -0.63
CA MET A 1 -23.17 -5.56 0.77
C MET A 1 -24.64 -5.14 0.92
N ALA A 2 -25.40 -4.96 -0.13
CA ALA A 2 -26.76 -4.41 -0.06
C ALA A 2 -27.79 -5.22 0.79
N ASN A 3 -27.48 -6.43 1.25
CA ASN A 3 -28.33 -7.26 2.11
C ASN A 3 -27.60 -7.82 3.35
N ASP A 4 -26.39 -7.35 3.65
CA ASP A 4 -25.64 -7.77 4.82
C ASP A 4 -25.83 -6.72 5.92
N PRO A 5 -26.35 -7.07 7.12
CA PRO A 5 -26.54 -6.15 8.22
C PRO A 5 -25.22 -5.69 8.84
N ALA A 6 -24.07 -6.25 8.42
CA ALA A 6 -22.77 -5.92 9.00
C ALA A 6 -22.29 -4.53 8.54
N ILE A 7 -21.83 -3.73 9.50
CA ILE A 7 -21.11 -2.47 9.22
C ILE A 7 -19.64 -2.82 9.07
N TYR A 8 -19.11 -2.70 7.84
CA TYR A 8 -17.75 -3.09 7.53
C TYR A 8 -16.78 -1.90 7.65
N LEU A 9 -15.99 -1.85 8.72
CA LEU A 9 -15.01 -0.79 9.02
C LEU A 9 -13.58 -1.35 9.08
N ASN A 10 -13.21 -2.18 8.10
CA ASN A 10 -11.92 -2.88 8.10
C ASN A 10 -11.19 -2.84 6.75
N ALA A 11 -11.33 -1.75 6.00
CA ALA A 11 -10.66 -1.56 4.71
C ALA A 11 -9.12 -1.66 4.82
N ALA A 12 -8.54 -1.22 5.95
CA ALA A 12 -7.10 -1.32 6.22
C ALA A 12 -6.57 -2.76 6.33
N SER A 13 -7.44 -3.77 6.44
CA SER A 13 -7.07 -5.20 6.33
C SER A 13 -7.36 -5.73 4.94
N THR A 14 -8.59 -5.54 4.46
CA THR A 14 -9.03 -5.96 3.13
C THR A 14 -10.22 -5.09 2.72
N GLY A 15 -10.18 -4.49 1.55
CA GLY A 15 -11.32 -3.75 0.98
C GLY A 15 -12.30 -4.68 0.26
N PRO A 16 -13.61 -4.47 0.36
CA PRO A 16 -14.59 -5.22 -0.41
C PRO A 16 -14.54 -4.82 -1.89
N MET A 17 -14.53 -5.78 -2.78
CA MET A 17 -14.57 -5.51 -4.22
C MET A 17 -15.90 -4.84 -4.62
N PRO A 18 -15.88 -3.77 -5.43
CA PRO A 18 -17.09 -3.15 -5.95
C PRO A 18 -17.83 -4.08 -6.93
N ALA A 19 -19.13 -3.85 -7.12
CA ALA A 19 -19.96 -4.69 -7.99
C ALA A 19 -19.42 -4.78 -9.43
N SER A 20 -18.83 -3.71 -9.96
CA SER A 20 -18.17 -3.69 -11.26
C SER A 20 -16.99 -4.68 -11.32
N ALA A 21 -16.17 -4.75 -10.27
CA ALA A 21 -15.05 -5.69 -10.19
C ALA A 21 -15.54 -7.13 -10.06
N VAL A 22 -16.59 -7.38 -9.25
CA VAL A 22 -17.22 -8.71 -9.14
C VAL A 22 -17.78 -9.17 -10.49
N ALA A 23 -18.38 -8.29 -11.28
CA ALA A 23 -18.88 -8.62 -12.61
C ALA A 23 -17.73 -9.03 -13.56
N VAL A 24 -16.59 -8.32 -13.51
CA VAL A 24 -15.37 -8.67 -14.28
C VAL A 24 -14.81 -10.01 -13.81
N ALA A 25 -14.74 -10.28 -12.50
CA ALA A 25 -14.29 -11.56 -11.96
C ALA A 25 -15.12 -12.73 -12.48
N ASN A 26 -16.45 -12.61 -12.44
CA ASN A 26 -17.37 -13.64 -12.95
C ASN A 26 -17.16 -13.88 -14.45
N ARG A 27 -17.00 -12.83 -15.25
CA ARG A 27 -16.71 -12.93 -16.69
C ARG A 27 -15.41 -13.68 -16.94
N TRP A 28 -14.33 -13.32 -16.26
CA TRP A 28 -13.02 -13.96 -16.44
C TRP A 28 -13.03 -15.41 -15.96
N THR A 29 -13.75 -15.71 -14.87
CA THR A 29 -13.95 -17.10 -14.40
C THR A 29 -14.64 -17.94 -15.47
N ALA A 30 -15.68 -17.42 -16.11
CA ALA A 30 -16.37 -18.09 -17.22
C ALA A 30 -15.45 -18.31 -18.44
N LEU A 31 -14.63 -17.29 -18.80
CA LEU A 31 -13.64 -17.42 -19.86
C LEU A 31 -12.57 -18.48 -19.52
N ARG A 32 -12.14 -18.55 -18.25
CA ARG A 32 -11.14 -19.55 -17.81
C ARG A 32 -11.69 -21.00 -17.87
N ALA A 33 -12.98 -21.19 -17.81
CA ALA A 33 -13.60 -22.49 -18.06
C ALA A 33 -13.52 -22.92 -19.55
N GLN A 34 -13.26 -21.94 -20.45
CA GLN A 34 -13.11 -22.16 -21.89
C GLN A 34 -11.88 -21.40 -22.41
N PRO A 35 -10.64 -21.83 -22.06
CA PRO A 35 -9.43 -21.03 -22.25
C PRO A 35 -9.10 -20.72 -23.72
N HIS A 36 -9.63 -21.49 -24.68
CA HIS A 36 -9.52 -21.20 -26.11
C HIS A 36 -10.24 -19.93 -26.55
N GLN A 37 -11.10 -19.37 -25.70
CA GLN A 37 -11.80 -18.11 -25.94
C GLN A 37 -11.05 -16.88 -25.37
N ILE A 38 -9.88 -17.08 -24.74
CA ILE A 38 -9.06 -16.00 -24.20
C ILE A 38 -7.97 -15.66 -25.21
N PRO A 39 -8.09 -14.61 -26.01
CA PRO A 39 -7.02 -14.19 -26.89
C PRO A 39 -5.87 -13.60 -26.07
N LEU A 40 -4.62 -13.81 -26.53
CA LEU A 40 -3.43 -13.21 -25.89
C LEU A 40 -3.55 -11.70 -25.75
N ALA A 41 -4.16 -11.03 -26.73
CA ALA A 41 -4.38 -9.58 -26.70
C ALA A 41 -5.18 -9.14 -25.46
N LEU A 42 -6.21 -9.91 -25.04
CA LEU A 42 -7.00 -9.60 -23.85
C LEU A 42 -6.15 -9.69 -22.56
N MET A 43 -5.22 -10.65 -22.50
CA MET A 43 -4.31 -10.82 -21.36
C MET A 43 -3.33 -9.64 -21.29
N PHE A 44 -2.72 -9.27 -22.42
CA PHE A 44 -1.78 -8.15 -22.48
C PHE A 44 -2.46 -6.81 -22.21
N GLU A 45 -3.69 -6.62 -22.71
CA GLU A 45 -4.50 -5.44 -22.43
C GLU A 45 -4.79 -5.30 -20.93
N ALA A 46 -5.16 -6.39 -20.25
CA ALA A 46 -5.38 -6.37 -18.80
C ALA A 46 -4.14 -5.90 -18.03
N ALA A 47 -2.95 -6.37 -18.41
CA ALA A 47 -1.69 -5.96 -17.81
C ALA A 47 -1.33 -4.50 -18.13
N ALA A 48 -1.45 -4.09 -19.38
CA ALA A 48 -1.13 -2.73 -19.83
C ALA A 48 -2.05 -1.69 -19.15
N THR A 49 -3.36 -1.99 -19.10
CA THR A 49 -4.36 -1.16 -18.41
C THR A 49 -4.04 -1.04 -16.93
N ALA A 50 -3.63 -2.13 -16.27
CA ALA A 50 -3.27 -2.10 -14.85
C ALA A 50 -2.09 -1.15 -14.59
N ARG A 51 -1.01 -1.25 -15.38
CA ARG A 51 0.14 -0.33 -15.23
C ARG A 51 -0.27 1.12 -15.45
N GLN A 52 -1.05 1.40 -16.51
CA GLN A 52 -1.54 2.74 -16.80
C GLN A 52 -2.38 3.32 -15.66
N GLN A 53 -3.32 2.54 -15.12
CA GLN A 53 -4.21 2.99 -14.06
C GLN A 53 -3.47 3.16 -12.73
N PHE A 54 -2.53 2.28 -12.39
CA PHE A 54 -1.70 2.45 -11.20
C PHE A 54 -0.78 3.66 -11.34
N ALA A 55 -0.20 3.90 -12.51
CA ALA A 55 0.55 5.11 -12.79
C ALA A 55 -0.32 6.37 -12.59
N GLN A 56 -1.51 6.40 -13.18
CA GLN A 56 -2.45 7.52 -13.01
C GLN A 56 -2.85 7.73 -11.54
N LEU A 57 -3.01 6.66 -10.77
CA LEU A 57 -3.42 6.72 -9.37
C LEU A 57 -2.40 7.44 -8.48
N ILE A 58 -1.11 7.35 -8.83
CA ILE A 58 -0.01 7.95 -8.05
C ILE A 58 0.71 9.11 -8.75
N GLY A 59 0.30 9.50 -9.96
CA GLY A 59 0.94 10.56 -10.73
C GLY A 59 2.30 10.14 -11.32
N ALA A 60 2.47 8.85 -11.67
CA ALA A 60 3.66 8.31 -12.31
C ALA A 60 3.50 8.13 -13.82
N GLU A 61 4.61 7.85 -14.52
CA GLU A 61 4.58 7.35 -15.89
C GLU A 61 4.38 5.82 -15.90
N THR A 62 3.72 5.30 -16.94
CA THR A 62 3.45 3.85 -17.07
C THR A 62 4.72 3.01 -17.06
N GLU A 63 5.80 3.54 -17.63
CA GLU A 63 7.12 2.91 -17.72
C GLU A 63 7.83 2.77 -16.36
N GLU A 64 7.36 3.48 -15.34
CA GLU A 64 7.90 3.42 -13.98
C GLU A 64 7.19 2.36 -13.11
N ILE A 65 6.15 1.71 -13.65
CA ILE A 65 5.31 0.75 -12.93
C ILE A 65 5.61 -0.68 -13.38
N ALA A 66 5.93 -1.53 -12.39
CA ALA A 66 5.92 -2.98 -12.56
C ALA A 66 4.79 -3.61 -11.73
N LEU A 67 4.10 -4.58 -12.31
CA LEU A 67 3.02 -5.30 -11.63
C LEU A 67 3.59 -6.34 -10.67
N MET A 68 3.09 -6.34 -9.44
CA MET A 68 3.55 -7.20 -8.35
C MET A 68 2.36 -7.89 -7.68
N PRO A 69 2.53 -9.08 -7.10
CA PRO A 69 1.43 -9.76 -6.42
C PRO A 69 1.02 -9.09 -5.10
N ASN A 70 1.91 -8.31 -4.47
CA ASN A 70 1.66 -7.62 -3.20
C ASN A 70 2.82 -6.66 -2.84
N THR A 71 2.61 -5.82 -1.82
CA THR A 71 3.61 -4.87 -1.31
C THR A 71 4.93 -5.54 -0.92
N THR A 72 4.88 -6.69 -0.24
CA THR A 72 6.08 -7.37 0.25
C THR A 72 7.01 -7.78 -0.90
N TYR A 73 6.46 -8.16 -2.05
CA TYR A 73 7.26 -8.45 -3.24
C TYR A 73 8.01 -7.21 -3.74
N GLY A 74 7.32 -6.06 -3.80
CA GLY A 74 7.95 -4.78 -4.16
C GLY A 74 9.02 -4.34 -3.16
N LEU A 75 8.80 -4.54 -1.85
CA LEU A 75 9.80 -4.24 -0.82
C LEU A 75 11.00 -5.19 -0.86
N ASN A 76 10.82 -6.46 -1.23
CA ASN A 76 11.94 -7.36 -1.50
C ASN A 76 12.76 -6.92 -2.73
N LEU A 77 12.09 -6.48 -3.80
CA LEU A 77 12.79 -5.86 -4.93
C LEU A 77 13.62 -4.67 -4.45
N ALA A 78 13.03 -3.77 -3.66
CA ALA A 78 13.73 -2.61 -3.11
C ALA A 78 14.94 -2.99 -2.24
N ALA A 79 14.79 -3.99 -1.37
CA ALA A 79 15.88 -4.47 -0.53
C ALA A 79 17.05 -5.04 -1.38
N ARG A 80 16.75 -5.71 -2.49
CA ARG A 80 17.76 -6.25 -3.41
C ARG A 80 18.39 -5.19 -4.32
N ALA A 81 17.65 -4.11 -4.59
CA ALA A 81 18.11 -2.97 -5.39
C ALA A 81 19.15 -2.10 -4.67
N LEU A 82 19.28 -2.24 -3.36
CA LEU A 82 20.23 -1.46 -2.57
C LEU A 82 21.67 -1.73 -2.95
N PRO A 83 22.54 -0.70 -2.90
CA PRO A 83 23.96 -0.86 -3.23
C PRO A 83 24.64 -1.87 -2.31
N LEU A 84 25.59 -2.64 -2.88
CA LEU A 84 26.32 -3.72 -2.20
C LEU A 84 27.42 -3.19 -1.24
N ARG A 85 27.19 -2.07 -0.54
CA ARG A 85 28.11 -1.55 0.47
C ARG A 85 27.53 -1.79 1.88
N PRO A 86 28.38 -2.13 2.87
CA PRO A 86 27.94 -2.16 4.26
C PRO A 86 27.33 -0.82 4.69
N GLY A 87 26.34 -0.86 5.59
CA GLY A 87 25.71 0.35 6.07
C GLY A 87 24.47 0.07 6.91
N VAL A 88 23.75 1.14 7.23
CA VAL A 88 22.55 1.13 8.05
C VAL A 88 21.33 1.50 7.23
N ILE A 89 20.27 0.74 7.38
CA ILE A 89 18.93 1.10 6.91
C ILE A 89 18.16 1.61 8.13
N LEU A 90 17.51 2.77 7.98
CA LEU A 90 16.65 3.32 9.02
C LEU A 90 15.19 2.99 8.71
N THR A 91 14.43 2.65 9.75
CA THR A 91 12.98 2.53 9.71
C THR A 91 12.39 2.94 11.06
N PHE A 92 11.08 3.18 11.14
CA PHE A 92 10.45 3.46 12.42
C PHE A 92 10.25 2.20 13.25
N ASP A 93 10.36 2.30 14.56
CA ASP A 93 9.81 1.29 15.46
C ASP A 93 8.28 1.20 15.26
N GLY A 94 7.74 -0.02 15.31
CA GLY A 94 6.30 -0.27 15.09
C GLY A 94 5.87 -0.31 13.63
N GLU A 95 6.80 -0.43 12.69
CA GLU A 95 6.49 -0.69 11.28
C GLU A 95 5.81 -2.04 11.06
N PHE A 96 5.05 -2.13 9.96
CA PHE A 96 4.56 -3.42 9.51
C PHE A 96 5.74 -4.34 9.14
N PRO A 97 5.69 -5.65 9.47
CA PRO A 97 6.81 -6.57 9.25
C PRO A 97 7.40 -6.60 7.84
N SER A 98 6.64 -6.22 6.82
CA SER A 98 7.15 -6.11 5.43
C SER A 98 8.19 -5.00 5.24
N CYS A 99 8.17 -3.95 6.08
CA CYS A 99 9.21 -2.92 6.12
C CYS A 99 10.43 -3.33 6.96
N VAL A 100 10.37 -4.45 7.65
CA VAL A 100 11.41 -4.91 8.59
C VAL A 100 12.14 -6.12 8.05
N TYR A 101 11.45 -7.25 7.86
CA TYR A 101 12.10 -8.54 7.59
C TYR A 101 12.91 -8.60 6.29
N PRO A 102 12.47 -8.05 5.14
CA PRO A 102 13.30 -8.07 3.92
C PRO A 102 14.63 -7.35 4.10
N PHE A 103 14.65 -6.29 4.91
CA PHE A 103 15.84 -5.47 5.16
C PHE A 103 16.72 -6.07 6.25
N GLN A 104 16.17 -6.70 7.29
CA GLN A 104 16.94 -7.48 8.26
C GLN A 104 17.67 -8.66 7.61
N ALA A 105 17.09 -9.27 6.59
CA ALA A 105 17.71 -10.37 5.84
C ALA A 105 19.01 -9.95 5.12
N LEU A 106 19.29 -8.66 4.99
CA LEU A 106 20.52 -8.14 4.39
C LEU A 106 21.72 -8.18 5.34
N GLY A 107 21.57 -8.67 6.58
CA GLY A 107 22.63 -8.77 7.57
C GLY A 107 23.88 -9.53 7.08
N SER A 108 23.72 -10.58 6.28
CA SER A 108 24.82 -11.31 5.66
C SER A 108 25.63 -10.49 4.64
N ARG A 109 25.08 -9.38 4.16
CA ARG A 109 25.72 -8.42 3.24
C ARG A 109 26.37 -7.24 3.98
N GLY A 110 26.42 -7.28 5.32
CA GLY A 110 26.94 -6.21 6.15
C GLY A 110 26.03 -4.96 6.26
N ILE A 111 24.74 -5.14 5.96
CA ILE A 111 23.72 -4.09 6.10
C ILE A 111 22.88 -4.39 7.35
N SER A 112 22.81 -3.44 8.28
CA SER A 112 21.98 -3.54 9.48
C SER A 112 20.72 -2.69 9.36
N LEU A 113 19.65 -3.13 10.01
CA LEU A 113 18.41 -2.37 10.15
C LEU A 113 18.36 -1.75 11.55
N GLU A 114 18.18 -0.45 11.62
CA GLU A 114 18.01 0.31 12.86
C GLU A 114 16.59 0.85 12.96
N LEU A 115 15.95 0.61 14.11
CA LEU A 115 14.61 1.09 14.41
C LEU A 115 14.70 2.44 15.13
N VAL A 116 14.15 3.48 14.53
CA VAL A 116 14.02 4.80 15.16
C VAL A 116 12.90 4.75 16.20
N PRO A 117 13.17 5.03 17.48
CA PRO A 117 12.18 4.91 18.55
C PRO A 117 10.97 5.80 18.34
N ARG A 118 9.83 5.36 18.86
CA ARG A 118 8.58 6.15 18.92
C ARG A 118 8.63 7.15 20.07
N VAL A 119 8.01 8.32 19.84
CA VAL A 119 7.76 9.30 20.91
C VAL A 119 6.25 9.39 21.11
N ASN A 120 5.80 9.18 22.34
CA ASN A 120 4.38 9.14 22.69
C ASN A 120 3.55 8.14 21.86
N GLY A 121 4.15 7.01 21.47
CA GLY A 121 3.52 5.97 20.66
C GLY A 121 3.45 6.25 19.15
N LEU A 122 3.99 7.38 18.68
CA LEU A 122 4.02 7.79 17.28
C LEU A 122 5.44 7.79 16.72
N PRO A 123 5.64 7.61 15.40
CA PRO A 123 6.93 7.75 14.74
C PRO A 123 7.58 9.11 15.02
N ASP A 124 8.88 9.11 15.32
CA ASP A 124 9.67 10.32 15.52
C ASP A 124 10.42 10.68 14.24
N GLU A 125 9.82 11.54 13.43
CA GLU A 125 10.43 12.02 12.18
C GLU A 125 11.63 12.93 12.41
N ASP A 126 11.68 13.66 13.51
CA ASP A 126 12.81 14.56 13.80
C ASP A 126 14.08 13.74 14.06
N THR A 127 13.97 12.70 14.88
CA THR A 127 15.06 11.76 15.11
C THR A 127 15.45 11.02 13.81
N LEU A 128 14.49 10.58 13.00
CA LEU A 128 14.76 9.93 11.71
C LEU A 128 15.54 10.86 10.78
N VAL A 129 15.06 12.09 10.58
CA VAL A 129 15.70 13.08 9.69
C VAL A 129 17.11 13.43 10.16
N ALA A 130 17.34 13.58 11.46
CA ALA A 130 18.66 13.81 12.02
C ALA A 130 19.60 12.61 11.77
N ALA A 131 19.09 11.37 11.90
CA ALA A 131 19.88 10.16 11.70
C ALA A 131 20.26 9.93 10.22
N ILE A 132 19.47 10.40 9.25
CA ILE A 132 19.74 10.29 7.80
C ILE A 132 21.08 10.95 7.43
N ALA A 133 21.52 11.99 8.15
CA ALA A 133 22.77 12.68 7.88
C ALA A 133 24.03 11.86 8.25
N ARG A 134 23.90 10.72 8.90
CA ARG A 134 25.03 9.85 9.24
C ARG A 134 25.62 9.22 7.97
N PRO A 135 26.97 9.14 7.86
CA PRO A 135 27.63 8.64 6.64
C PRO A 135 27.47 7.15 6.40
N ASP A 136 27.08 6.38 7.42
CA ASP A 136 26.82 4.94 7.35
C ASP A 136 25.39 4.60 6.90
N VAL A 137 24.48 5.57 6.87
CA VAL A 137 23.12 5.35 6.42
C VAL A 137 23.07 5.20 4.90
N VAL A 138 22.47 4.12 4.43
CA VAL A 138 22.37 3.78 3.00
C VAL A 138 20.94 3.86 2.46
N ALA A 139 19.94 3.65 3.31
CA ALA A 139 18.54 3.73 2.93
C ALA A 139 17.64 4.08 4.12
N VAL A 140 16.46 4.58 3.78
CA VAL A 140 15.29 4.70 4.66
C VAL A 140 14.18 3.88 4.05
N VAL A 141 13.51 3.05 4.85
CA VAL A 141 12.29 2.34 4.48
C VAL A 141 11.20 2.62 5.50
N ILE A 142 10.06 3.15 5.06
CA ILE A 142 8.94 3.46 5.97
C ILE A 142 7.60 3.19 5.30
N SER A 143 6.59 2.96 6.13
CA SER A 143 5.20 3.05 5.68
C SER A 143 4.79 4.53 5.52
N TRP A 144 4.14 4.84 4.40
CA TRP A 144 3.51 6.16 4.21
C TRP A 144 2.45 6.44 5.29
N VAL A 145 1.63 5.42 5.56
CA VAL A 145 0.64 5.46 6.64
C VAL A 145 0.83 4.26 7.55
N GLN A 146 1.00 4.49 8.84
CA GLN A 146 1.20 3.43 9.83
C GLN A 146 -0.06 2.56 9.99
N PHE A 147 0.12 1.25 9.90
CA PHE A 147 -0.99 0.28 9.89
C PHE A 147 -1.78 0.22 11.22
N ALA A 148 -1.10 0.50 12.33
CA ALA A 148 -1.68 0.36 13.66
C ALA A 148 -2.46 1.60 14.11
N ASN A 149 -1.97 2.79 13.78
CA ASN A 149 -2.48 4.06 14.31
C ASN A 149 -2.87 5.09 13.25
N GLY A 150 -2.61 4.82 11.97
CA GLY A 150 -2.96 5.72 10.87
C GLY A 150 -2.09 6.98 10.75
N PHE A 151 -0.95 7.04 11.47
CA PHE A 151 0.00 8.15 11.34
C PHE A 151 0.49 8.29 9.90
N VAL A 152 0.41 9.49 9.34
CA VAL A 152 0.86 9.82 7.99
C VAL A 152 2.25 10.44 8.04
N ALA A 153 3.22 9.78 7.41
CA ALA A 153 4.60 10.26 7.31
C ALA A 153 4.74 11.43 6.32
N ASP A 154 5.57 12.41 6.66
CA ASP A 154 5.94 13.51 5.78
C ASP A 154 6.98 13.03 4.75
N LEU A 155 6.47 12.41 3.68
CA LEU A 155 7.31 11.84 2.62
C LEU A 155 8.20 12.91 1.94
N LYS A 156 7.72 14.15 1.86
CA LYS A 156 8.50 15.24 1.26
C LYS A 156 9.72 15.56 2.12
N ARG A 157 9.51 15.85 3.40
CA ARG A 157 10.57 16.20 4.34
C ARG A 157 11.61 15.09 4.47
N ILE A 158 11.15 13.85 4.66
CA ILE A 158 12.04 12.69 4.81
C ILE A 158 12.82 12.43 3.52
N GLY A 159 12.12 12.45 2.38
CA GLY A 159 12.75 12.22 1.09
C GLY A 159 13.72 13.33 0.68
N GLU A 160 13.46 14.60 1.01
CA GLU A 160 14.42 15.70 0.81
C GLU A 160 15.70 15.48 1.61
N ALA A 161 15.58 15.02 2.87
CA ALA A 161 16.74 14.65 3.69
C ALA A 161 17.50 13.46 3.08
N CYS A 162 16.82 12.42 2.62
CA CYS A 162 17.45 11.29 1.94
C CYS A 162 18.20 11.74 0.68
N ARG A 163 17.56 12.51 -0.19
CA ARG A 163 18.17 13.01 -1.44
C ARG A 163 19.40 13.87 -1.16
N ALA A 164 19.35 14.74 -0.15
CA ALA A 164 20.49 15.61 0.23
C ALA A 164 21.72 14.83 0.71
N ASN A 165 21.52 13.63 1.25
CA ASN A 165 22.57 12.77 1.81
C ASN A 165 22.90 11.55 0.93
N GLY A 166 22.30 11.41 -0.26
CA GLY A 166 22.54 10.27 -1.15
C GLY A 166 22.03 8.94 -0.58
N VAL A 167 20.96 8.99 0.22
CA VAL A 167 20.31 7.87 0.88
C VAL A 167 19.10 7.43 0.07
N PHE A 168 18.91 6.12 -0.18
CA PHE A 168 17.74 5.59 -0.86
C PHE A 168 16.49 5.77 -0.01
N PHE A 169 15.40 6.21 -0.65
CA PHE A 169 14.11 6.35 0.01
C PHE A 169 13.06 5.38 -0.53
N ILE A 170 12.66 4.43 0.30
CA ILE A 170 11.73 3.34 0.00
C ILE A 170 10.46 3.51 0.82
N VAL A 171 9.31 3.44 0.16
CA VAL A 171 8.00 3.68 0.79
C VAL A 171 7.05 2.49 0.59
N ASP A 172 6.51 1.98 1.69
CA ASP A 172 5.32 1.14 1.69
C ASP A 172 4.08 2.03 1.61
N GLY A 173 3.42 2.04 0.46
CA GLY A 173 2.27 2.88 0.18
C GLY A 173 0.91 2.23 0.45
N ILE A 174 0.87 0.97 0.89
CA ILE A 174 -0.38 0.16 0.91
C ILE A 174 -1.50 0.76 1.75
N GLN A 175 -1.21 1.54 2.78
CA GLN A 175 -2.24 2.16 3.63
C GLN A 175 -2.61 3.59 3.19
N GLY A 176 -1.86 4.19 2.27
CA GLY A 176 -2.13 5.54 1.74
C GLY A 176 -2.66 5.54 0.31
N CYS A 177 -2.22 4.58 -0.52
CA CYS A 177 -2.57 4.51 -1.93
C CYS A 177 -4.08 4.24 -2.14
N GLY A 178 -4.76 5.16 -2.84
CA GLY A 178 -6.21 5.14 -3.03
C GLY A 178 -7.01 5.91 -1.96
N VAL A 179 -6.35 6.39 -0.89
CA VAL A 179 -6.97 7.17 0.20
C VAL A 179 -6.44 8.60 0.25
N ILE A 180 -5.14 8.78 0.07
CA ILE A 180 -4.50 10.09 0.08
C ILE A 180 -4.08 10.42 -1.34
N PRO A 181 -4.46 11.58 -1.89
CA PRO A 181 -3.94 12.04 -3.17
C PRO A 181 -2.41 12.15 -3.14
N ILE A 182 -1.75 11.65 -4.18
CA ILE A 182 -0.30 11.71 -4.31
C ILE A 182 0.07 12.06 -5.76
N ASP A 183 1.08 12.90 -5.91
CA ASP A 183 1.86 13.08 -7.13
C ASP A 183 3.29 12.66 -6.80
N ILE A 184 3.64 11.43 -7.21
CA ILE A 184 4.90 10.81 -6.82
C ILE A 184 6.11 11.55 -7.40
N HIS A 185 5.95 12.22 -8.56
CA HIS A 185 7.03 13.00 -9.17
C HIS A 185 7.36 14.28 -8.39
N SER A 186 6.42 14.77 -7.57
CA SER A 186 6.66 15.88 -6.65
C SER A 186 7.44 15.49 -5.40
N LEU A 187 7.66 14.18 -5.18
CA LEU A 187 8.28 13.62 -4.00
C LEU A 187 9.61 12.92 -4.33
N PRO A 188 10.62 13.04 -3.46
CA PRO A 188 11.92 12.41 -3.70
C PRO A 188 11.95 10.93 -3.28
N ILE A 189 11.02 10.14 -3.82
CA ILE A 189 10.91 8.70 -3.58
C ILE A 189 11.66 7.94 -4.67
N ASP A 190 12.43 6.93 -4.28
CA ASP A 190 13.16 6.07 -5.20
C ASP A 190 12.34 4.83 -5.58
N ILE A 191 11.71 4.18 -4.59
CA ILE A 191 10.86 3.00 -4.79
C ILE A 191 9.62 3.13 -3.90
N PHE A 192 8.45 2.88 -4.49
CA PHE A 192 7.18 2.87 -3.79
C PHE A 192 6.43 1.57 -4.12
N ALA A 193 6.03 0.82 -3.10
CA ALA A 193 5.33 -0.45 -3.28
C ALA A 193 3.91 -0.41 -2.68
N SER A 194 2.92 -0.93 -3.39
CA SER A 194 1.55 -1.02 -2.90
C SER A 194 0.85 -2.28 -3.39
N GLY A 195 0.29 -3.05 -2.47
CA GLY A 195 -0.74 -4.03 -2.79
C GLY A 195 -2.09 -3.35 -2.98
N ALA A 196 -2.94 -3.91 -3.83
CA ALA A 196 -4.22 -3.29 -4.19
C ALA A 196 -5.44 -3.83 -3.41
N GLN A 197 -5.27 -4.84 -2.57
CA GLN A 197 -6.36 -5.55 -1.90
C GLN A 197 -7.00 -4.79 -0.73
N LYS A 198 -6.47 -3.63 -0.32
CA LYS A 198 -7.00 -2.83 0.79
C LYS A 198 -7.82 -1.65 0.26
N TRP A 199 -7.23 -0.49 0.25
CA TRP A 199 -7.88 0.77 -0.11
C TRP A 199 -8.16 0.93 -1.61
N GLN A 200 -7.52 0.12 -2.45
CA GLN A 200 -7.80 0.06 -3.89
C GLN A 200 -8.90 -0.96 -4.22
N LEU A 201 -9.54 -1.61 -3.22
CA LEU A 201 -10.71 -2.47 -3.33
C LEU A 201 -10.54 -3.61 -4.35
N SER A 202 -9.32 -4.10 -4.53
CA SER A 202 -8.93 -5.05 -5.57
C SER A 202 -8.72 -6.47 -5.02
N PRO A 203 -8.61 -7.50 -5.85
CA PRO A 203 -8.30 -8.86 -5.42
C PRO A 203 -6.94 -8.96 -4.73
N TRP A 204 -6.78 -9.98 -3.87
CA TRP A 204 -5.46 -10.42 -3.44
C TRP A 204 -4.63 -10.86 -4.65
N GLY A 205 -3.33 -10.82 -4.54
CA GLY A 205 -2.45 -11.17 -5.65
C GLY A 205 -2.24 -10.04 -6.66
N THR A 206 -2.73 -8.83 -6.36
CA THR A 206 -2.56 -7.64 -7.21
C THR A 206 -1.89 -6.50 -6.46
N GLY A 207 -1.06 -5.77 -7.16
CA GLY A 207 -0.31 -4.62 -6.66
C GLY A 207 0.72 -4.16 -7.67
N PHE A 208 1.54 -3.21 -7.27
CA PHE A 208 2.57 -2.64 -8.12
C PHE A 208 3.77 -2.16 -7.31
N VAL A 209 4.87 -1.99 -8.00
CA VAL A 209 6.02 -1.20 -7.54
C VAL A 209 6.29 -0.09 -8.54
N TYR A 210 6.43 1.11 -8.02
CA TYR A 210 7.00 2.24 -8.74
C TYR A 210 8.52 2.25 -8.52
N VAL A 211 9.26 2.43 -9.58
CA VAL A 211 10.71 2.65 -9.55
C VAL A 211 11.01 3.95 -10.27
N ARG A 212 11.64 4.91 -9.59
CA ARG A 212 12.01 6.20 -10.18
C ARG A 212 12.80 6.00 -11.48
N ARG A 213 12.40 6.69 -12.55
CA ARG A 213 12.90 6.53 -13.92
C ARG A 213 14.43 6.37 -13.99
N GLY A 214 15.15 7.27 -13.34
CA GLY A 214 16.62 7.25 -13.36
C GLY A 214 17.28 6.09 -12.60
N LEU A 215 16.51 5.24 -11.92
CA LEU A 215 17.03 4.04 -11.25
C LEU A 215 16.78 2.74 -12.03
N ILE A 216 15.82 2.71 -12.94
CA ILE A 216 15.36 1.48 -13.59
C ILE A 216 16.51 0.73 -14.25
N GLU A 217 17.36 1.43 -15.03
CA GLU A 217 18.48 0.82 -15.72
C GLU A 217 19.66 0.47 -14.80
N HIS A 218 19.73 1.11 -13.63
CA HIS A 218 20.81 0.91 -12.65
C HIS A 218 20.52 -0.24 -11.67
N ILE A 219 19.24 -0.65 -11.57
CA ILE A 219 18.85 -1.80 -10.75
C ILE A 219 18.94 -3.06 -11.63
N GLU A 220 19.88 -3.93 -11.29
CA GLU A 220 19.96 -5.25 -11.91
C GLU A 220 18.81 -6.12 -11.38
N PRO A 221 17.93 -6.67 -12.25
CA PRO A 221 16.88 -7.58 -11.82
C PRO A 221 17.47 -8.83 -11.14
N HIS A 222 17.12 -9.04 -9.89
CA HIS A 222 17.63 -10.16 -9.11
C HIS A 222 16.89 -11.46 -9.39
N ASP A 223 15.58 -11.35 -9.55
CA ASP A 223 14.73 -12.45 -9.97
C ASP A 223 14.50 -12.30 -11.47
N VAL A 224 15.12 -13.18 -12.26
CA VAL A 224 15.09 -13.13 -13.71
C VAL A 224 14.21 -14.24 -14.25
N GLY A 225 13.27 -13.89 -15.11
CA GLY A 225 12.40 -14.83 -15.78
C GLY A 225 12.11 -14.40 -17.22
N TRP A 226 11.36 -15.20 -17.93
CA TRP A 226 11.11 -14.97 -19.35
C TRP A 226 10.31 -13.70 -19.61
N ALA A 227 9.41 -13.28 -18.68
CA ALA A 227 8.53 -12.14 -18.87
C ALA A 227 9.24 -10.78 -18.73
N CYS A 228 10.42 -10.72 -18.13
CA CYS A 228 11.21 -9.50 -18.02
C CYS A 228 12.05 -9.19 -19.28
N MET A 229 12.08 -10.11 -20.27
CA MET A 229 12.83 -9.99 -21.51
C MET A 229 11.98 -9.39 -22.63
N ARG A 230 12.56 -8.54 -23.47
CA ARG A 230 11.87 -7.93 -24.64
C ARG A 230 11.36 -8.98 -25.63
N ALA A 231 12.10 -10.08 -25.79
CA ALA A 231 11.71 -11.22 -26.64
C ALA A 231 10.40 -11.89 -26.18
N SER A 232 9.96 -11.70 -24.95
CA SER A 232 8.72 -12.28 -24.41
C SER A 232 7.44 -11.73 -25.07
N THR A 233 7.52 -10.70 -25.88
CA THR A 233 6.38 -10.15 -26.61
C THR A 233 5.98 -10.99 -27.83
N ASP A 234 6.89 -11.83 -28.34
CA ASP A 234 6.63 -12.74 -29.46
C ASP A 234 6.64 -14.21 -29.01
N TYR A 235 5.45 -14.73 -28.74
CA TYR A 235 5.26 -16.12 -28.30
C TYR A 235 5.59 -17.16 -29.36
N THR A 236 5.82 -16.78 -30.61
CA THR A 236 6.22 -17.68 -31.69
C THR A 236 7.72 -17.95 -31.71
N ARG A 237 8.51 -17.16 -30.97
CA ARG A 237 9.97 -17.16 -30.98
C ARG A 237 10.60 -17.16 -29.57
N LEU A 238 9.92 -17.73 -28.58
CA LEU A 238 10.38 -17.73 -27.17
C LEU A 238 11.72 -18.44 -26.94
N THR A 239 12.20 -19.23 -27.89
CA THR A 239 13.49 -19.91 -27.81
C THR A 239 14.64 -19.14 -28.46
N ASP A 240 14.41 -17.96 -28.95
CA ASP A 240 15.46 -17.03 -29.36
C ASP A 240 15.97 -16.30 -28.11
N TYR A 241 16.86 -16.97 -27.37
CA TYR A 241 17.33 -16.53 -26.04
C TYR A 241 18.17 -15.26 -26.10
N GLU A 242 17.56 -14.13 -26.45
CA GLU A 242 18.20 -12.81 -26.33
C GLU A 242 18.10 -12.35 -24.89
N PHE A 243 19.25 -12.11 -24.24
CA PHE A 243 19.31 -11.59 -22.87
C PHE A 243 19.23 -10.04 -22.91
N ASP A 244 18.02 -9.54 -23.18
CA ASP A 244 17.72 -8.10 -23.34
C ASP A 244 16.46 -7.75 -22.52
N PHE A 245 16.68 -7.09 -21.39
CA PHE A 245 15.59 -6.65 -20.52
C PHE A 245 14.74 -5.55 -21.16
N PHE A 246 13.48 -5.43 -20.73
CA PHE A 246 12.72 -4.23 -21.01
C PHE A 246 13.48 -2.98 -20.49
N PRO A 247 13.44 -1.85 -21.21
CA PRO A 247 14.10 -0.61 -20.78
C PRO A 247 13.33 0.15 -19.70
N ASP A 248 12.20 -0.37 -19.27
CA ASP A 248 11.28 0.18 -18.30
C ASP A 248 11.04 -0.79 -17.12
N ALA A 249 10.16 -0.44 -16.19
CA ALA A 249 9.92 -1.21 -14.97
C ALA A 249 9.42 -2.64 -15.23
N ARG A 250 8.94 -2.98 -16.44
CA ARG A 250 8.58 -4.35 -16.80
C ARG A 250 9.74 -5.33 -16.66
N ARG A 251 10.98 -4.86 -16.69
CA ARG A 251 12.18 -5.67 -16.42
C ARG A 251 12.16 -6.36 -15.03
N PHE A 252 11.28 -5.94 -14.13
CA PHE A 252 11.09 -6.51 -12.81
C PHE A 252 9.91 -7.48 -12.73
N GLU A 253 9.19 -7.71 -13.83
CA GLU A 253 8.07 -8.67 -13.92
C GLU A 253 8.58 -10.05 -14.34
N VAL A 254 8.78 -10.93 -13.39
CA VAL A 254 9.55 -12.17 -13.56
C VAL A 254 8.84 -13.21 -14.44
N VAL A 255 7.50 -13.32 -14.32
CA VAL A 255 6.72 -14.44 -14.88
C VAL A 255 5.32 -13.98 -15.25
N THR A 256 4.56 -14.84 -15.91
CA THR A 256 3.13 -14.67 -16.15
C THR A 256 2.42 -14.14 -14.90
N ILE A 257 1.82 -12.97 -15.02
CA ILE A 257 1.04 -12.37 -13.95
C ILE A 257 -0.39 -12.95 -13.88
N ALA A 258 -1.10 -12.66 -12.81
CA ALA A 258 -2.50 -13.06 -12.62
C ALA A 258 -3.44 -12.17 -13.47
N TYR A 259 -3.46 -12.36 -14.80
CA TYR A 259 -4.25 -11.53 -15.74
C TYR A 259 -5.71 -11.40 -15.35
N HIS A 260 -6.32 -12.50 -14.85
CA HIS A 260 -7.68 -12.48 -14.31
C HIS A 260 -7.82 -11.44 -13.20
N ASP A 261 -6.95 -11.50 -12.19
CA ASP A 261 -7.05 -10.64 -11.02
C ASP A 261 -6.68 -9.19 -11.35
N PHE A 262 -5.72 -8.97 -12.26
CA PHE A 262 -5.42 -7.62 -12.76
C PHE A 262 -6.55 -7.02 -13.59
N ALA A 263 -7.28 -7.82 -14.38
CA ALA A 263 -8.49 -7.33 -15.06
C ALA A 263 -9.58 -6.91 -14.05
N VAL A 264 -9.71 -7.63 -12.94
CA VAL A 264 -10.61 -7.28 -11.84
C VAL A 264 -10.13 -6.01 -11.12
N ALA A 265 -8.82 -5.92 -10.83
CA ALA A 265 -8.21 -4.72 -10.24
C ALA A 265 -8.40 -3.48 -11.11
N ASN A 266 -8.36 -3.61 -12.45
CA ASN A 266 -8.66 -2.52 -13.37
C ASN A 266 -10.05 -1.93 -13.16
N ALA A 267 -11.06 -2.77 -12.91
CA ALA A 267 -12.41 -2.28 -12.63
C ALA A 267 -12.51 -1.54 -11.29
N SER A 268 -11.78 -2.00 -10.26
CA SER A 268 -11.70 -1.33 -8.96
C SER A 268 -10.95 0.00 -9.04
N THR A 269 -9.78 0.00 -9.67
CA THR A 269 -8.96 1.20 -9.81
C THR A 269 -9.65 2.26 -10.67
N LYS A 270 -10.32 1.83 -11.76
CA LYS A 270 -11.13 2.72 -12.59
C LYS A 270 -12.20 3.44 -11.77
N LEU A 271 -12.92 2.72 -10.90
CA LEU A 271 -13.92 3.33 -10.03
C LEU A 271 -13.30 4.41 -9.12
N LEU A 272 -12.13 4.14 -8.51
CA LEU A 272 -11.46 5.14 -7.67
C LEU A 272 -11.00 6.36 -8.46
N LEU A 273 -10.51 6.17 -9.68
CA LEU A 273 -10.12 7.26 -10.56
C LEU A 273 -11.34 8.10 -10.99
N GLU A 274 -12.48 7.47 -11.27
CA GLU A 274 -13.73 8.15 -11.63
C GLU A 274 -14.32 8.93 -10.45
N LEU A 275 -14.27 8.39 -9.24
CA LEU A 275 -14.67 9.09 -8.01
C LEU A 275 -13.73 10.26 -7.67
N GLY A 276 -12.47 10.13 -8.08
CA GLY A 276 -11.38 11.02 -7.71
C GLY A 276 -10.87 10.76 -6.29
N VAL A 277 -9.58 10.45 -6.16
CA VAL A 277 -8.95 10.13 -4.85
C VAL A 277 -9.13 11.28 -3.84
N ALA A 278 -9.14 12.53 -4.29
CA ALA A 278 -9.37 13.68 -3.41
C ALA A 278 -10.78 13.66 -2.78
N ASN A 279 -11.81 13.29 -3.55
CA ASN A 279 -13.17 13.17 -3.05
C ASN A 279 -13.30 11.98 -2.08
N VAL A 280 -12.68 10.84 -2.42
CA VAL A 280 -12.61 9.66 -1.55
C VAL A 280 -11.92 10.03 -0.23
N SER A 281 -10.80 10.73 -0.28
CA SER A 281 -10.06 11.21 0.89
C SER A 281 -10.91 12.13 1.77
N ALA A 282 -11.56 13.12 1.18
CA ALA A 282 -12.42 14.06 1.93
C ALA A 282 -13.57 13.33 2.64
N HIS A 283 -14.22 12.38 1.95
CA HIS A 283 -15.29 11.59 2.54
C HIS A 283 -14.80 10.72 3.71
N ILE A 284 -13.70 9.99 3.52
CA ILE A 284 -13.12 9.13 4.57
C ILE A 284 -12.68 9.97 5.77
N ASN A 285 -12.04 11.12 5.54
CA ASN A 285 -11.61 12.00 6.63
C ASN A 285 -12.81 12.49 7.45
N ALA A 286 -13.93 12.85 6.83
CA ALA A 286 -15.14 13.23 7.55
C ALA A 286 -15.70 12.09 8.43
N LEU A 287 -15.60 10.82 7.98
CA LEU A 287 -15.98 9.66 8.79
C LEU A 287 -15.02 9.46 9.98
N VAL A 288 -13.72 9.60 9.73
CA VAL A 288 -12.67 9.48 10.76
C VAL A 288 -12.79 10.61 11.79
N ASP A 289 -13.04 11.86 11.34
CA ASP A 289 -13.20 13.02 12.23
C ASP A 289 -14.34 12.80 13.23
N THR A 290 -15.47 12.21 12.79
CA THR A 290 -16.58 11.86 13.69
C THR A 290 -16.15 10.90 14.81
N VAL A 291 -15.28 9.94 14.51
CA VAL A 291 -14.73 9.02 15.53
C VAL A 291 -13.76 9.75 16.46
N VAL A 292 -12.89 10.63 15.91
CA VAL A 292 -11.95 11.44 16.70
C VAL A 292 -12.69 12.35 17.65
N ASP A 293 -13.70 13.09 17.18
CA ASP A 293 -14.53 13.98 18.00
C ASP A 293 -15.22 13.22 19.14
N TRP A 294 -15.69 12.00 18.86
CA TRP A 294 -16.28 11.13 19.87
C TRP A 294 -15.25 10.75 20.94
N VAL A 295 -14.03 10.34 20.54
CA VAL A 295 -12.94 10.03 21.48
C VAL A 295 -12.58 11.24 22.34
N ASP A 296 -12.44 12.42 21.72
CA ASP A 296 -12.04 13.67 22.41
C ASP A 296 -13.10 14.12 23.44
N SER A 297 -14.36 13.71 23.27
CA SER A 297 -15.44 13.98 24.25
C SER A 297 -15.41 13.05 25.47
N ARG A 298 -14.50 12.07 25.54
CA ARG A 298 -14.47 11.00 26.56
C ARG A 298 -13.18 10.98 27.35
N SER A 299 -13.29 10.68 28.64
CA SER A 299 -12.14 10.52 29.54
C SER A 299 -11.67 9.05 29.70
N ASP A 300 -12.51 8.08 29.31
CA ASP A 300 -12.30 6.65 29.44
C ASP A 300 -11.76 5.99 28.15
N VAL A 301 -11.52 6.78 27.11
CA VAL A 301 -10.99 6.33 25.82
C VAL A 301 -9.84 7.23 25.41
N ARG A 302 -8.69 6.63 25.09
CA ARG A 302 -7.52 7.36 24.62
C ARG A 302 -7.40 7.25 23.08
N LEU A 303 -7.26 8.39 22.40
CA LEU A 303 -6.93 8.40 20.97
C LEU A 303 -5.49 7.88 20.76
N VAL A 304 -5.33 6.95 19.82
CA VAL A 304 -4.03 6.40 19.40
C VAL A 304 -3.59 6.95 18.05
N THR A 305 -4.55 7.26 17.20
CA THR A 305 -4.35 8.00 15.94
C THR A 305 -3.96 9.45 16.24
N PRO A 306 -3.08 10.10 15.45
CA PRO A 306 -2.82 11.53 15.59
C PRO A 306 -4.09 12.38 15.53
N ALA A 307 -4.25 13.31 16.49
CA ALA A 307 -5.39 14.23 16.50
C ALA A 307 -5.35 15.20 15.29
N VAL A 308 -4.16 15.56 14.84
CA VAL A 308 -3.96 16.50 13.72
C VAL A 308 -4.39 15.88 12.39
N ILE A 309 -5.34 16.49 11.70
CA ILE A 309 -5.94 15.96 10.47
C ILE A 309 -4.93 15.70 9.34
N THR A 310 -3.90 16.54 9.20
CA THR A 310 -2.86 16.37 8.19
C THR A 310 -1.87 15.23 8.49
N ARG A 311 -1.97 14.66 9.71
CA ARG A 311 -1.10 13.60 10.20
C ARG A 311 -1.85 12.27 10.36
N ARG A 312 -3.09 12.16 9.87
CA ARG A 312 -3.90 10.95 9.87
C ARG A 312 -4.56 10.71 8.51
N ALA A 313 -4.99 9.49 8.26
CA ALA A 313 -5.70 9.08 7.04
C ALA A 313 -6.93 8.22 7.39
N GLY A 314 -7.28 7.24 6.56
CA GLY A 314 -8.47 6.42 6.71
C GLY A 314 -8.48 5.45 7.91
N VAL A 315 -7.35 5.27 8.60
CA VAL A 315 -7.27 4.48 9.82
C VAL A 315 -7.51 5.35 11.05
N VAL A 316 -8.43 4.95 11.92
CA VAL A 316 -8.59 5.54 13.25
C VAL A 316 -8.53 4.45 14.32
N SER A 317 -7.64 4.65 15.30
CA SER A 317 -7.39 3.72 16.40
C SER A 317 -7.53 4.42 17.74
N PHE A 318 -8.20 3.76 18.68
CA PHE A 318 -8.42 4.26 20.02
C PHE A 318 -8.37 3.12 21.03
N ALA A 319 -7.96 3.42 22.25
CA ALA A 319 -7.79 2.46 23.35
C ALA A 319 -8.70 2.85 24.51
N PRO A 320 -9.83 2.15 24.70
CA PRO A 320 -10.61 2.22 25.94
C PRO A 320 -9.88 1.49 27.06
N ASP A 321 -10.32 1.65 28.29
CA ASP A 321 -9.78 0.94 29.47
C ASP A 321 -9.85 -0.59 29.29
N ASP A 322 -10.94 -1.10 28.70
CA ASP A 322 -11.09 -2.53 28.34
C ASP A 322 -11.30 -2.71 26.83
N VAL A 323 -10.18 -2.83 26.11
CA VAL A 323 -10.17 -3.07 24.66
C VAL A 323 -10.85 -4.38 24.28
N ALA A 324 -10.72 -5.42 25.12
CA ALA A 324 -11.29 -6.73 24.82
C ALA A 324 -12.83 -6.71 24.91
N ALA A 325 -13.38 -6.10 25.96
CA ALA A 325 -14.83 -5.93 26.13
C ALA A 325 -15.43 -5.09 25.00
N MET A 326 -14.77 -3.99 24.62
CA MET A 326 -15.23 -3.15 23.51
C MET A 326 -15.20 -3.89 22.18
N ALA A 327 -14.16 -4.65 21.89
CA ALA A 327 -14.06 -5.47 20.68
C ALA A 327 -15.15 -6.55 20.61
N VAL A 328 -15.48 -7.18 21.76
CA VAL A 328 -16.61 -8.12 21.85
C VAL A 328 -17.92 -7.43 21.52
N ARG A 329 -18.19 -6.26 22.11
CA ARG A 329 -19.43 -5.49 21.89
C ARG A 329 -19.61 -5.13 20.42
N LEU A 330 -18.56 -4.63 19.76
CA LEU A 330 -18.56 -4.31 18.34
C LEU A 330 -18.87 -5.55 17.49
N ARG A 331 -18.19 -6.67 17.77
CA ARG A 331 -18.40 -7.93 17.04
C ARG A 331 -19.84 -8.44 17.21
N ASP A 332 -20.38 -8.47 18.42
CA ASP A 332 -21.72 -8.96 18.72
C ASP A 332 -22.80 -8.06 18.10
N SER A 333 -22.47 -6.80 17.78
CA SER A 333 -23.30 -5.86 17.04
C SER A 333 -23.03 -5.88 15.52
N HIS A 334 -22.36 -6.91 15.01
CA HIS A 334 -22.02 -7.05 13.57
C HIS A 334 -21.17 -5.91 12.99
N VAL A 335 -20.34 -5.25 13.82
CA VAL A 335 -19.36 -4.25 13.34
C VAL A 335 -18.04 -4.92 13.06
N ILE A 336 -17.64 -4.97 11.79
CA ILE A 336 -16.38 -5.58 11.36
C ILE A 336 -15.24 -4.59 11.57
N HIS A 337 -14.37 -4.89 12.50
CA HIS A 337 -13.23 -4.08 12.94
C HIS A 337 -12.02 -4.96 13.22
N THR A 338 -10.91 -4.38 13.67
CA THR A 338 -9.76 -5.14 14.18
C THR A 338 -9.23 -4.54 15.48
N VAL A 339 -8.52 -5.35 16.26
CA VAL A 339 -7.65 -4.89 17.34
C VAL A 339 -6.21 -4.96 16.83
N ARG A 340 -5.45 -3.87 16.98
CA ARG A 340 -4.03 -3.79 16.62
C ARG A 340 -3.27 -3.06 17.71
N GLU A 341 -2.12 -3.62 18.12
CA GLU A 341 -1.21 -3.02 19.09
C GLU A 341 -1.93 -2.47 20.35
N GLY A 342 -2.91 -3.25 20.88
CA GLY A 342 -3.67 -2.89 22.06
C GLY A 342 -4.72 -1.78 21.86
N ALA A 343 -5.15 -1.53 20.65
CA ALA A 343 -6.19 -0.55 20.34
C ALA A 343 -7.27 -1.13 19.40
N VAL A 344 -8.50 -0.68 19.55
CA VAL A 344 -9.56 -0.87 18.55
C VAL A 344 -9.21 -0.02 17.35
N ARG A 345 -9.19 -0.64 16.15
CA ARG A 345 -8.92 0.02 14.89
C ARG A 345 -10.12 -0.07 13.97
N LEU A 346 -10.65 1.08 13.59
CA LEU A 346 -11.64 1.23 12.53
C LEU A 346 -10.97 1.79 11.27
N SER A 347 -11.48 1.38 10.13
CA SER A 347 -10.99 1.87 8.83
C SER A 347 -12.15 1.93 7.84
N PRO A 348 -12.94 3.01 7.91
CA PRO A 348 -14.03 3.27 6.96
C PRO A 348 -13.50 3.60 5.57
N HIS A 349 -14.35 3.43 4.56
CA HIS A 349 -14.03 3.75 3.17
C HIS A 349 -15.20 4.47 2.49
N CYS A 350 -15.07 4.76 1.19
CA CYS A 350 -16.09 5.48 0.40
C CYS A 350 -17.48 4.83 0.36
N TYR A 351 -17.61 3.58 0.77
CA TYR A 351 -18.89 2.86 0.85
C TYR A 351 -19.58 2.99 2.21
N ASN A 352 -18.92 3.55 3.22
CA ASN A 352 -19.52 3.79 4.53
C ASN A 352 -20.22 5.15 4.60
N THR A 353 -21.18 5.27 5.51
CA THR A 353 -21.97 6.48 5.73
C THR A 353 -21.72 7.07 7.12
N GLN A 354 -22.04 8.37 7.29
CA GLN A 354 -22.00 9.02 8.60
C GLN A 354 -22.97 8.38 9.60
N ASP A 355 -24.12 7.88 9.11
CA ASP A 355 -25.10 7.23 9.98
C ASP A 355 -24.60 5.89 10.50
N GLU A 356 -23.85 5.12 9.69
CA GLU A 356 -23.17 3.92 10.15
C GLU A 356 -22.18 4.24 11.26
N ILE A 357 -21.33 5.26 11.08
CA ILE A 357 -20.35 5.66 12.10
C ILE A 357 -21.07 6.09 13.39
N ARG A 358 -22.09 6.95 13.32
CA ARG A 358 -22.87 7.36 14.48
C ARG A 358 -23.53 6.20 15.19
N SER A 359 -24.09 5.23 14.42
CA SER A 359 -24.68 4.02 14.97
C SER A 359 -23.67 3.20 15.74
N VAL A 360 -22.45 3.06 15.22
CA VAL A 360 -21.36 2.35 15.89
C VAL A 360 -20.95 3.07 17.18
N LEU A 361 -20.80 4.39 17.15
CA LEU A 361 -20.41 5.16 18.34
C LEU A 361 -21.48 5.11 19.44
N ASN A 362 -22.77 5.21 19.09
CA ASN A 362 -23.89 5.05 20.02
C ASN A 362 -23.91 3.66 20.71
N LEU A 363 -23.48 2.60 20.00
CA LEU A 363 -23.32 1.27 20.61
C LEU A 363 -22.22 1.24 21.67
N LEU A 364 -21.20 2.08 21.52
CA LEU A 364 -20.06 2.17 22.44
C LEU A 364 -20.33 3.02 23.69
N GLU A 365 -21.43 3.78 23.69
CA GLU A 365 -21.89 4.61 24.83
C GLU A 365 -22.74 3.84 25.83
N GLN A 366 -23.26 2.67 25.47
CA GLN A 366 -24.06 1.79 26.31
C GLN A 366 -23.20 0.88 27.19
#